data_40dfcd9e0f85cde47791eb53bbc2e342
#
_entry.id   40dfcd9e0f85cde47791eb53bbc2e342
#
_cell.length_a   1.000
_cell.length_b   1.000
_cell.length_c   1.000
_cell.angle_alpha   90.00
_cell.angle_beta   90.00
_cell.angle_gamma   90.00
#
_symmetry.space_group_name_H-M   'P 1'
#
loop_
_entity.id
_entity.type
_entity.pdbx_description
1 polymer ?
#
loop_
_entity_poly.entity_id
_entity_poly.type
_entity_poly.pdbx_seq_one_letter_code
_entity_poly.pdbx_strand_id
1 'polypeptide(L)'
;MEVVEEDIVSLNIEETFESLLDKNNNVAYKALQKLQKESEETDCVYPYMDRLSEMLDSDNSYIRTRGLTLIAYNSKWDKDYKIDEIIDKYLKHITDVKPITARQCIKLLPIVAKHKPGLRIDIISALHKADISIYEDSMQPLVYKDIQKALKEIQKI
;
A
#
# COMPACT_ATOMS: atom_id res chain seq x y z
N MET A 1 -3.17 -33.52 8.69
CA MET A 1 -1.97 -32.84 8.16
C MET A 1 -2.31 -31.50 7.52
N GLU A 2 -3.23 -31.46 6.57
CA GLU A 2 -3.65 -30.20 5.95
C GLU A 2 -4.28 -29.24 6.93
N VAL A 3 -5.13 -29.72 7.84
CA VAL A 3 -5.77 -28.91 8.89
C VAL A 3 -4.73 -28.25 9.81
N VAL A 4 -3.64 -28.98 10.11
CA VAL A 4 -2.55 -28.45 10.96
C VAL A 4 -1.79 -27.34 10.25
N GLU A 5 -1.58 -27.48 8.92
CA GLU A 5 -0.91 -26.42 8.13
C GLU A 5 -1.76 -25.15 8.03
N GLU A 6 -3.06 -25.28 7.82
CA GLU A 6 -3.99 -24.15 7.81
C GLU A 6 -4.04 -23.45 9.17
N ASP A 7 -4.08 -24.21 10.26
CA ASP A 7 -4.05 -23.66 11.61
C ASP A 7 -2.73 -22.92 11.89
N ILE A 8 -1.61 -23.46 11.44
CA ILE A 8 -0.29 -22.84 11.57
C ILE A 8 -0.24 -21.53 10.77
N VAL A 9 -0.76 -21.51 9.53
CA VAL A 9 -0.82 -20.29 8.70
C VAL A 9 -1.69 -19.24 9.37
N SER A 10 -2.87 -19.61 9.89
CA SER A 10 -3.77 -18.67 10.59
C SER A 10 -3.12 -18.07 11.83
N LEU A 11 -2.41 -18.88 12.64
CA LEU A 11 -1.70 -18.41 13.83
C LEU A 11 -0.54 -17.49 13.46
N ASN A 12 0.17 -17.81 12.34
CA ASN A 12 1.31 -17.03 11.89
C ASN A 12 0.93 -15.66 11.33
N ILE A 13 -0.30 -15.49 10.81
CA ILE A 13 -0.74 -14.19 10.28
C ILE A 13 -0.71 -13.12 11.38
N GLU A 14 -1.25 -13.42 12.56
CA GLU A 14 -1.25 -12.46 13.68
C GLU A 14 0.17 -12.08 14.10
N GLU A 15 1.02 -13.07 14.32
CA GLU A 15 2.43 -12.83 14.69
C GLU A 15 3.19 -12.10 13.61
N THR A 16 2.98 -12.50 12.35
CA THR A 16 3.64 -11.88 11.19
C THR A 16 3.19 -10.43 11.06
N PHE A 17 1.91 -10.16 11.29
CA PHE A 17 1.40 -8.79 11.26
C PHE A 17 2.05 -7.92 12.33
N GLU A 18 2.20 -8.44 13.56
CA GLU A 18 2.89 -7.72 14.63
C GLU A 18 4.33 -7.38 14.24
N SER A 19 4.99 -8.27 13.50
CA SER A 19 6.36 -8.05 13.03
C SER A 19 6.49 -6.90 12.03
N LEU A 20 5.40 -6.45 11.42
CA LEU A 20 5.42 -5.24 10.57
C LEU A 20 5.83 -3.99 11.33
N LEU A 21 5.60 -3.98 12.64
CA LEU A 21 5.89 -2.84 13.50
C LEU A 21 7.25 -2.96 14.18
N ASP A 22 8.00 -4.02 13.89
CA ASP A 22 9.31 -4.25 14.49
C ASP A 22 10.30 -3.14 14.11
N LYS A 23 11.11 -2.73 15.08
CA LYS A 23 12.14 -1.71 14.88
C LYS A 23 13.26 -2.18 13.95
N ASN A 24 13.49 -3.50 13.89
CA ASN A 24 14.45 -4.08 12.97
C ASN A 24 13.81 -4.16 11.58
N ASN A 25 14.30 -3.34 10.67
CA ASN A 25 13.75 -3.25 9.31
C ASN A 25 13.85 -4.57 8.54
N ASN A 26 14.85 -5.41 8.82
CA ASN A 26 14.97 -6.71 8.17
C ASN A 26 13.85 -7.66 8.61
N VAL A 27 13.53 -7.66 9.91
CA VAL A 27 12.42 -8.46 10.44
C VAL A 27 11.10 -8.00 9.82
N ALA A 28 10.87 -6.69 9.83
CA ALA A 28 9.65 -6.10 9.28
C ALA A 28 9.53 -6.34 7.77
N TYR A 29 10.63 -6.27 7.04
CA TYR A 29 10.63 -6.50 5.59
C TYR A 29 10.25 -7.94 5.25
N LYS A 30 10.79 -8.91 5.98
CA LYS A 30 10.43 -10.33 5.79
C LYS A 30 8.95 -10.56 6.09
N ALA A 31 8.43 -9.92 7.14
CA ALA A 31 7.01 -9.99 7.46
C ALA A 31 6.16 -9.40 6.34
N LEU A 32 6.57 -8.26 5.79
CA LEU A 32 5.88 -7.62 4.67
C LEU A 32 5.81 -8.54 3.46
N GLN A 33 6.94 -9.16 3.09
CA GLN A 33 6.99 -10.07 1.95
C GLN A 33 6.04 -11.26 2.12
N LYS A 34 6.00 -11.83 3.32
CA LYS A 34 5.10 -12.94 3.65
C LYS A 34 3.63 -12.54 3.51
N LEU A 35 3.25 -11.41 4.12
CA LEU A 35 1.87 -10.93 4.08
C LEU A 35 1.46 -10.49 2.68
N GLN A 36 2.39 -9.91 1.92
CA GLN A 36 2.16 -9.53 0.53
C GLN A 36 1.85 -10.75 -0.34
N LYS A 37 2.62 -11.81 -0.17
CA LYS A 37 2.40 -13.08 -0.89
C LYS A 37 1.06 -13.71 -0.51
N GLU A 38 0.73 -13.76 0.78
CA GLU A 38 -0.56 -14.27 1.24
C GLU A 38 -1.71 -13.44 0.67
N SER A 39 -1.56 -12.14 0.61
CA SER A 39 -2.59 -11.24 0.08
C SER A 39 -2.85 -11.43 -1.41
N GLU A 40 -1.89 -11.94 -2.16
CA GLU A 40 -2.10 -12.29 -3.57
C GLU A 40 -3.03 -13.50 -3.74
N GLU A 41 -3.02 -14.42 -2.79
CA GLU A 41 -3.70 -15.70 -2.90
C GLU A 41 -4.96 -15.81 -2.06
N THR A 42 -5.01 -15.12 -0.92
CA THR A 42 -6.10 -15.22 0.06
C THR A 42 -6.46 -13.86 0.64
N ASP A 43 -7.63 -13.79 1.29
CA ASP A 43 -8.10 -12.60 1.99
C ASP A 43 -7.76 -12.59 3.49
N CYS A 44 -6.80 -13.40 3.91
CA CYS A 44 -6.51 -13.57 5.34
C CYS A 44 -5.89 -12.32 5.99
N VAL A 45 -5.33 -11.39 5.20
CA VAL A 45 -4.81 -10.12 5.71
C VAL A 45 -5.89 -9.02 5.71
N TYR A 46 -6.92 -9.18 4.90
CA TYR A 46 -7.98 -8.17 4.78
C TYR A 46 -8.64 -7.78 6.12
N PRO A 47 -8.86 -8.70 7.09
CA PRO A 47 -9.40 -8.32 8.41
C PRO A 47 -8.57 -7.30 9.19
N TYR A 48 -7.31 -7.10 8.80
CA TYR A 48 -6.40 -6.14 9.43
C TYR A 48 -6.44 -4.77 8.77
N MET A 49 -7.38 -4.52 7.87
CA MET A 49 -7.43 -3.28 7.08
C MET A 49 -7.46 -2.01 7.96
N ASP A 50 -8.20 -2.03 9.07
CA ASP A 50 -8.26 -0.89 9.98
C ASP A 50 -6.90 -0.60 10.60
N ARG A 51 -6.16 -1.63 10.99
CA ARG A 51 -4.79 -1.50 11.52
C ARG A 51 -3.83 -1.01 10.44
N LEU A 52 -3.98 -1.47 9.22
CA LEU A 52 -3.19 -0.99 8.09
C LEU A 52 -3.44 0.49 7.82
N SER A 53 -4.69 0.91 7.92
CA SER A 53 -5.04 2.33 7.78
C SER A 53 -4.37 3.19 8.85
N GLU A 54 -4.32 2.71 10.09
CA GLU A 54 -3.62 3.42 11.18
C GLU A 54 -2.12 3.56 10.91
N MET A 55 -1.51 2.57 10.25
CA MET A 55 -0.09 2.64 9.88
C MET A 55 0.22 3.81 8.95
N LEU A 56 -0.75 4.28 8.18
CA LEU A 56 -0.57 5.46 7.31
C LEU A 56 -0.36 6.75 8.10
N ASP A 57 -0.77 6.79 9.35
CA ASP A 57 -0.63 7.95 10.23
C ASP A 57 0.66 7.91 11.07
N SER A 58 1.48 6.87 10.93
CA SER A 58 2.73 6.72 11.67
C SER A 58 3.75 7.81 11.31
N ASP A 59 4.50 8.28 12.29
CA ASP A 59 5.64 9.17 12.06
C ASP A 59 6.80 8.46 11.35
N ASN A 60 6.83 7.13 11.41
CA ASN A 60 7.86 6.32 10.77
C ASN A 60 7.49 6.01 9.33
N SER A 61 8.29 6.52 8.38
CA SER A 61 8.02 6.33 6.94
C SER A 61 8.08 4.87 6.50
N TYR A 62 8.87 4.04 7.15
CA TYR A 62 8.90 2.61 6.85
C TYR A 62 7.56 1.95 7.19
N ILE A 63 6.96 2.33 8.32
CA ILE A 63 5.64 1.82 8.72
C ILE A 63 4.57 2.31 7.74
N ARG A 64 4.60 3.59 7.35
CA ARG A 64 3.67 4.12 6.35
C ARG A 64 3.76 3.34 5.04
N THR A 65 4.98 3.09 4.56
CA THR A 65 5.22 2.36 3.31
C THR A 65 4.66 0.94 3.36
N ARG A 66 4.83 0.25 4.48
CA ARG A 66 4.30 -1.11 4.67
C ARG A 66 2.77 -1.11 4.65
N GLY A 67 2.16 -0.12 5.31
CA GLY A 67 0.70 0.04 5.29
C GLY A 67 0.18 0.28 3.88
N LEU A 68 0.78 1.21 3.15
CA LEU A 68 0.41 1.50 1.76
C LEU A 68 0.48 0.24 0.88
N THR A 69 1.54 -0.54 1.04
CA THR A 69 1.76 -1.75 0.24
C THR A 69 0.67 -2.79 0.48
N LEU A 70 0.38 -3.11 1.74
CA LEU A 70 -0.61 -4.15 2.05
C LEU A 70 -2.03 -3.70 1.77
N ILE A 71 -2.36 -2.42 1.93
CA ILE A 71 -3.67 -1.90 1.53
C ILE A 71 -3.87 -2.10 0.03
N ALA A 72 -2.88 -1.74 -0.79
CA ALA A 72 -2.98 -1.92 -2.23
C ALA A 72 -3.15 -3.40 -2.62
N TYR A 73 -2.38 -4.29 -2.01
CA TYR A 73 -2.46 -5.73 -2.30
C TYR A 73 -3.77 -6.36 -1.85
N ASN A 74 -4.47 -5.75 -0.91
CA ASN A 74 -5.78 -6.21 -0.45
C ASN A 74 -6.95 -5.52 -1.14
N SER A 75 -6.68 -4.65 -2.11
CA SER A 75 -7.74 -3.98 -2.87
C SER A 75 -8.65 -4.94 -3.61
N LYS A 76 -8.13 -6.07 -4.06
CA LYS A 76 -8.94 -7.11 -4.73
C LYS A 76 -9.92 -7.83 -3.79
N TRP A 77 -9.70 -7.74 -2.47
CA TRP A 77 -10.56 -8.37 -1.46
C TRP A 77 -11.54 -7.40 -0.81
N ASP A 78 -11.55 -6.14 -1.25
CA ASP A 78 -12.22 -5.03 -0.56
C ASP A 78 -13.75 -5.03 -0.75
N LYS A 79 -14.39 -6.09 -0.30
CA LYS A 79 -15.84 -6.27 -0.35
C LYS A 79 -16.62 -5.29 0.54
N ASP A 80 -15.97 -4.76 1.58
CA ASP A 80 -16.59 -3.87 2.56
C ASP A 80 -16.32 -2.38 2.29
N TYR A 81 -15.71 -2.06 1.14
CA TYR A 81 -15.40 -0.68 0.74
C TYR A 81 -14.53 0.07 1.76
N LYS A 82 -13.64 -0.65 2.44
CA LYS A 82 -12.71 -0.07 3.42
C LYS A 82 -11.75 0.93 2.77
N ILE A 83 -11.29 0.62 1.55
CA ILE A 83 -10.38 1.50 0.82
C ILE A 83 -11.10 2.77 0.40
N ASP A 84 -12.37 2.68 0.01
CA ASP A 84 -13.17 3.85 -0.33
C ASP A 84 -13.27 4.83 0.85
N GLU A 85 -13.37 4.31 2.07
CA GLU A 85 -13.42 5.14 3.28
C GLU A 85 -12.11 5.90 3.54
N ILE A 86 -10.97 5.33 3.17
CA ILE A 86 -9.65 5.87 3.49
C ILE A 86 -8.90 6.41 2.27
N ILE A 87 -9.55 6.48 1.11
CA ILE A 87 -8.85 6.83 -0.13
C ILE A 87 -8.20 8.21 -0.06
N ASP A 88 -8.83 9.19 0.53
CA ASP A 88 -8.24 10.53 0.65
C ASP A 88 -6.97 10.51 1.50
N LYS A 89 -6.99 9.75 2.59
CA LYS A 89 -5.81 9.56 3.43
C LYS A 89 -4.69 8.83 2.67
N TYR A 90 -5.05 7.81 1.90
CA TYR A 90 -4.10 7.06 1.08
C TYR A 90 -3.44 7.98 0.04
N LEU A 91 -4.24 8.74 -0.70
CA LEU A 91 -3.77 9.59 -1.80
C LEU A 91 -2.87 10.75 -1.34
N LYS A 92 -2.96 11.17 -0.09
CA LYS A 92 -2.04 12.17 0.46
C LYS A 92 -0.58 11.72 0.42
N HIS A 93 -0.34 10.43 0.40
CA HIS A 93 1.02 9.88 0.36
C HIS A 93 1.66 9.91 -1.03
N ILE A 94 0.92 10.32 -2.06
CA ILE A 94 1.52 10.63 -3.38
C ILE A 94 2.60 11.70 -3.22
N THR A 95 2.38 12.64 -2.29
CA THR A 95 3.36 13.67 -1.94
C THR A 95 3.80 13.52 -0.48
N ASP A 96 4.06 12.28 -0.06
CA ASP A 96 4.58 12.01 1.29
C ASP A 96 5.86 12.82 1.53
N VAL A 97 6.05 13.26 2.78
CA VAL A 97 7.24 14.02 3.16
C VAL A 97 8.53 13.27 2.85
N LYS A 98 8.50 11.94 2.85
CA LYS A 98 9.63 11.10 2.45
C LYS A 98 9.45 10.66 1.00
N PRO A 99 10.36 11.08 0.09
CA PRO A 99 10.18 10.80 -1.34
C PRO A 99 10.17 9.30 -1.67
N ILE A 100 10.88 8.46 -0.91
CA ILE A 100 10.86 7.00 -1.14
C ILE A 100 9.45 6.46 -0.86
N THR A 101 8.80 6.93 0.20
CA THR A 101 7.42 6.54 0.52
C THR A 101 6.45 7.04 -0.56
N ALA A 102 6.60 8.28 -1.01
CA ALA A 102 5.80 8.84 -2.10
C ALA A 102 5.92 8.00 -3.36
N ARG A 103 7.14 7.65 -3.75
CA ARG A 103 7.39 6.85 -4.95
C ARG A 103 6.75 5.47 -4.84
N GLN A 104 6.81 4.85 -3.66
CA GLN A 104 6.15 3.57 -3.45
C GLN A 104 4.62 3.69 -3.53
N CYS A 105 4.05 4.72 -2.92
CA CYS A 105 2.62 5.00 -3.02
C CYS A 105 2.18 5.09 -4.49
N ILE A 106 2.89 5.89 -5.29
CA ILE A 106 2.59 6.09 -6.70
C ILE A 106 2.63 4.77 -7.47
N LYS A 107 3.64 3.95 -7.21
CA LYS A 107 3.80 2.65 -7.89
C LYS A 107 2.70 1.66 -7.53
N LEU A 108 2.09 1.79 -6.36
CA LEU A 108 1.02 0.91 -5.90
C LEU A 108 -0.36 1.30 -6.45
N LEU A 109 -0.55 2.55 -6.85
CA LEU A 109 -1.86 3.06 -7.27
C LEU A 109 -2.47 2.34 -8.47
N PRO A 110 -1.71 1.89 -9.48
CA PRO A 110 -2.30 1.08 -10.55
C PRO A 110 -2.95 -0.22 -10.06
N ILE A 111 -2.43 -0.82 -8.99
CA ILE A 111 -3.02 -2.01 -8.39
C ILE A 111 -4.40 -1.68 -7.79
N VAL A 112 -4.47 -0.58 -7.04
CA VAL A 112 -5.74 -0.12 -6.46
C VAL A 112 -6.74 0.22 -7.57
N ALA A 113 -6.30 0.96 -8.59
CA ALA A 113 -7.17 1.36 -9.71
C ALA A 113 -7.72 0.15 -10.47
N LYS A 114 -6.92 -0.91 -10.58
CA LYS A 114 -7.34 -2.15 -11.25
C LYS A 114 -8.50 -2.82 -10.51
N HIS A 115 -8.41 -2.92 -9.20
CA HIS A 115 -9.38 -3.66 -8.40
C HIS A 115 -10.51 -2.79 -7.87
N LYS A 116 -10.34 -1.46 -7.89
CA LYS A 116 -11.33 -0.49 -7.44
C LYS A 116 -11.64 0.51 -8.55
N PRO A 117 -12.34 0.07 -9.62
CA PRO A 117 -12.60 0.96 -10.76
C PRO A 117 -13.38 2.23 -10.39
N GLY A 118 -14.18 2.18 -9.35
CA GLY A 118 -14.90 3.37 -8.84
C GLY A 118 -13.98 4.46 -8.27
N LEU A 119 -12.73 4.13 -7.97
CA LEU A 119 -11.75 5.07 -7.42
C LEU A 119 -10.80 5.64 -8.47
N ARG A 120 -10.87 5.18 -9.72
CA ARG A 120 -9.93 5.59 -10.77
C ARG A 120 -9.90 7.09 -11.02
N ILE A 121 -11.06 7.74 -11.04
CA ILE A 121 -11.14 9.18 -11.27
C ILE A 121 -10.42 9.94 -10.17
N ASP A 122 -10.65 9.57 -8.90
CA ASP A 122 -9.98 10.20 -7.77
C ASP A 122 -8.48 9.98 -7.80
N ILE A 123 -8.05 8.76 -8.12
CA ILE A 123 -6.62 8.40 -8.22
C ILE A 123 -5.95 9.21 -9.34
N ILE A 124 -6.54 9.24 -10.51
CA ILE A 124 -5.99 9.99 -11.66
C ILE A 124 -5.91 11.47 -11.34
N SER A 125 -6.97 12.03 -10.76
CA SER A 125 -7.00 13.43 -10.36
C SER A 125 -5.88 13.76 -9.36
N ALA A 126 -5.70 12.92 -8.35
CA ALA A 126 -4.66 13.12 -7.34
C ALA A 126 -3.26 13.06 -7.96
N LEU A 127 -3.02 12.14 -8.89
CA LEU A 127 -1.73 12.02 -9.58
C LEU A 127 -1.43 13.27 -10.42
N HIS A 128 -2.44 13.84 -11.10
CA HIS A 128 -2.27 15.07 -11.89
C HIS A 128 -2.05 16.30 -11.02
N LYS A 129 -2.64 16.35 -9.84
CA LYS A 129 -2.56 17.51 -8.93
C LYS A 129 -1.33 17.48 -8.03
N ALA A 130 -0.55 16.41 -8.05
CA ALA A 130 0.59 16.25 -7.15
C ALA A 130 1.62 17.36 -7.36
N ASP A 131 1.96 18.05 -6.29
CA ASP A 131 2.99 19.11 -6.30
C ASP A 131 4.33 18.50 -5.92
N ILE A 132 5.15 18.18 -6.92
CA ILE A 132 6.47 17.56 -6.72
C ILE A 132 7.57 18.58 -6.39
N SER A 133 7.27 19.88 -6.42
CA SER A 133 8.24 20.93 -6.09
C SER A 133 8.68 20.89 -4.62
N ILE A 134 7.95 20.15 -3.77
CA ILE A 134 8.32 19.93 -2.38
C ILE A 134 9.59 19.10 -2.21
N TYR A 135 10.00 18.37 -3.26
CA TYR A 135 11.19 17.52 -3.22
C TYR A 135 12.41 18.23 -3.78
N GLU A 136 13.60 17.76 -3.38
CA GLU A 136 14.85 18.26 -3.93
C GLU A 136 14.92 18.09 -5.45
N ASP A 137 15.64 18.97 -6.12
CA ASP A 137 15.74 19.00 -7.60
C ASP A 137 16.16 17.66 -8.19
N SER A 138 17.04 16.93 -7.50
CA SER A 138 17.50 15.61 -7.96
C SER A 138 16.42 14.53 -7.88
N MET A 139 15.44 14.70 -6.99
CA MET A 139 14.37 13.74 -6.77
C MET A 139 13.14 14.01 -7.64
N GLN A 140 12.87 15.27 -7.98
CA GLN A 140 11.69 15.65 -8.75
C GLN A 140 11.52 14.86 -10.06
N PRO A 141 12.56 14.68 -10.90
CA PRO A 141 12.42 13.91 -12.13
C PRO A 141 12.03 12.46 -11.90
N LEU A 142 12.48 11.87 -10.81
CA LEU A 142 12.17 10.47 -10.47
C LEU A 142 10.70 10.33 -10.10
N VAL A 143 10.20 11.23 -9.26
CA VAL A 143 8.78 11.23 -8.86
C VAL A 143 7.89 11.53 -10.07
N TYR A 144 8.30 12.48 -10.92
CA TYR A 144 7.56 12.79 -12.16
C TYR A 144 7.43 11.56 -13.04
N LYS A 145 8.52 10.83 -13.26
CA LYS A 145 8.49 9.60 -14.07
C LYS A 145 7.60 8.53 -13.47
N ASP A 146 7.63 8.39 -12.15
CA ASP A 146 6.76 7.43 -11.46
C ASP A 146 5.28 7.78 -11.68
N ILE A 147 4.92 9.06 -11.60
CA ILE A 147 3.55 9.52 -11.85
C ILE A 147 3.13 9.22 -13.29
N GLN A 148 3.99 9.54 -14.27
CA GLN A 148 3.67 9.31 -15.68
C GLN A 148 3.50 7.83 -15.97
N LYS A 149 4.34 6.99 -15.38
CA LYS A 149 4.23 5.54 -15.52
C LYS A 149 2.93 5.01 -14.90
N ALA A 150 2.58 5.47 -13.72
CA ALA A 150 1.34 5.07 -13.06
C ALA A 150 0.11 5.47 -13.89
N LEU A 151 0.07 6.69 -14.41
CA LEU A 151 -1.02 7.16 -15.27
C LEU A 151 -1.15 6.30 -16.53
N LYS A 152 -0.03 5.93 -17.14
CA LYS A 152 -0.03 5.04 -18.32
C LYS A 152 -0.59 3.65 -17.98
N GLU A 153 -0.16 3.08 -16.86
CA GLU A 153 -0.63 1.76 -16.42
C GLU A 153 -2.13 1.78 -16.14
N ILE A 154 -2.62 2.83 -15.50
CA ILE A 154 -4.06 2.99 -15.22
C ILE A 154 -4.87 3.11 -16.52
N GLN A 155 -4.36 3.82 -17.52
CA GLN A 155 -5.01 3.96 -18.81
C GLN A 155 -5.21 2.63 -19.54
N LYS A 156 -4.33 1.65 -19.29
CA LYS A 156 -4.37 0.34 -19.95
C LYS A 156 -5.34 -0.65 -19.32
N ILE A 157 -5.92 -0.32 -18.21
CA ILE A 157 -6.81 -1.22 -17.46
C ILE A 157 -8.18 -1.34 -18.15
#